data_57547d38575730797a0d5940d181fa67
#
_entry.id   57547d38575730797a0d5940d181fa67
#
_cell.length_a   1.000
_cell.length_b   1.000
_cell.length_c   1.000
_cell.angle_alpha   90.00
_cell.angle_beta   90.00
_cell.angle_gamma   90.00
#
_symmetry.space_group_name_H-M   'P 1'
#
loop_
_entity.id
_entity.type
_entity.pdbx_description
1 polymer ?
#
loop_
_entity_poly.entity_id
_entity_poly.type
_entity_poly.pdbx_seq_one_letter_code
_entity_poly.pdbx_strand_id
1 'polypeptide(L)'
;MTIPTPRKEFSNKSNNASLSIKKLATHLLKLTGNWPKVISGQLCAPDGDGVMPLPDPPCLFAYIDRFAEVKWRRGGVPKAEFFAGLPHNCERYEWASPHPHFPPLPGVYYTTKPPLPANTGKLDELVARFSPATEYDRLLIKAMVLTFFWGGPKGKRPVFAITTDGGDAKKGRGAGKTTLAEVLAGLVGGVIGLQVRASTDRTRAVLLSPAAWGRRVVLIDNLKSYRFSSDEFEGLVTCEEITGHRLHHGFAARPNYLTYVVTVNGASFSKDMAERSVVVKVKQPTTSPTWYADTRALITEHWDEIVADVRWHLVKKPGMKLNGTDRWPDWCRGVLSKTDKPNAALKLTEQRRRAIDADDGDEEDVVDHVRTRIAAACESVDRVVWVPVLLMAKWVMELRRDFTQHQASQFLRAMVPRVFQYHRHSAGTRYYVWRGKEAEPSTPPITLSYEVNNAAH
;
A
#
# COMPACT_ATOMS: atom_id res chain seq x y z
N MET A 1 1.27 -48.84 -34.33
CA MET A 1 0.41 -48.93 -33.16
C MET A 1 1.28 -48.89 -31.92
N THR A 2 1.36 -47.75 -31.23
CA THR A 2 2.05 -47.59 -29.95
C THR A 2 1.14 -48.16 -28.87
N ILE A 3 1.57 -49.25 -28.20
CA ILE A 3 0.87 -49.84 -27.06
C ILE A 3 0.82 -48.74 -25.98
N PRO A 4 -0.37 -48.29 -25.52
CA PRO A 4 -0.47 -47.27 -24.48
C PRO A 4 0.18 -47.83 -23.21
N THR A 5 1.10 -47.09 -22.62
CA THR A 5 1.70 -47.40 -21.33
C THR A 5 0.59 -47.56 -20.28
N PRO A 6 0.56 -48.67 -19.55
CA PRO A 6 -0.53 -48.90 -18.57
C PRO A 6 -0.59 -47.75 -17.57
N ARG A 7 -1.78 -47.16 -17.42
CA ARG A 7 -2.03 -46.10 -16.40
C ARG A 7 -1.71 -46.66 -15.02
N LYS A 8 -1.04 -45.86 -14.19
CA LYS A 8 -0.82 -46.19 -12.77
C LYS A 8 -2.18 -46.44 -12.10
N GLU A 9 -2.23 -47.30 -11.12
CA GLU A 9 -3.46 -47.57 -10.34
C GLU A 9 -3.39 -46.89 -8.97
N PHE A 10 -4.48 -46.26 -8.55
CA PHE A 10 -4.67 -45.78 -7.19
C PHE A 10 -5.82 -46.53 -6.54
N SER A 11 -5.49 -47.34 -5.53
CA SER A 11 -6.47 -48.28 -4.92
C SER A 11 -6.44 -48.20 -3.38
N ASN A 12 -7.61 -48.37 -2.76
CA ASN A 12 -7.76 -48.49 -1.28
C ASN A 12 -7.40 -49.85 -0.73
N LYS A 13 -7.03 -50.83 -1.55
CA LYS A 13 -6.58 -52.15 -1.17
C LYS A 13 -5.28 -52.54 -1.86
N SER A 14 -4.42 -53.30 -1.15
CA SER A 14 -3.26 -53.99 -1.69
C SER A 14 -3.34 -55.46 -1.28
N ASN A 15 -3.21 -56.38 -2.24
CA ASN A 15 -3.31 -57.84 -2.00
C ASN A 15 -4.54 -58.24 -1.20
N ASN A 16 -5.72 -57.66 -1.51
CA ASN A 16 -7.01 -57.80 -0.83
C ASN A 16 -7.09 -57.25 0.61
N ALA A 17 -6.00 -56.71 1.17
CA ALA A 17 -6.01 -56.07 2.49
C ALA A 17 -6.33 -54.56 2.35
N SER A 18 -7.11 -54.01 3.29
CA SER A 18 -7.40 -52.58 3.37
C SER A 18 -6.13 -51.82 3.72
N LEU A 19 -5.88 -50.72 2.99
CA LEU A 19 -4.77 -49.78 3.27
C LEU A 19 -5.23 -48.74 4.31
N SER A 20 -4.35 -48.37 5.22
CA SER A 20 -4.62 -47.25 6.15
C SER A 20 -4.62 -45.93 5.43
N ILE A 21 -5.32 -44.91 5.97
CA ILE A 21 -5.36 -43.56 5.44
C ILE A 21 -3.94 -43.02 5.23
N LYS A 22 -3.03 -43.23 6.18
CA LYS A 22 -1.63 -42.80 6.08
C LYS A 22 -0.90 -43.40 4.87
N LYS A 23 -1.08 -44.70 4.61
CA LYS A 23 -0.49 -45.40 3.45
C LYS A 23 -1.07 -44.85 2.13
N LEU A 24 -2.39 -44.64 2.10
CA LEU A 24 -3.09 -44.06 0.96
C LEU A 24 -2.64 -42.62 0.69
N ALA A 25 -2.52 -41.79 1.71
CA ALA A 25 -2.01 -40.42 1.60
C ALA A 25 -0.56 -40.40 1.08
N THR A 26 0.32 -41.24 1.64
CA THR A 26 1.72 -41.35 1.15
C THR A 26 1.78 -41.77 -0.32
N HIS A 27 0.94 -42.72 -0.73
CA HIS A 27 0.86 -43.14 -2.14
C HIS A 27 0.36 -42.00 -3.03
N LEU A 28 -0.71 -41.29 -2.61
CA LEU A 28 -1.24 -40.14 -3.34
C LEU A 28 -0.18 -39.04 -3.51
N LEU A 29 0.46 -38.61 -2.43
CA LEU A 29 1.47 -37.55 -2.47
C LEU A 29 2.64 -37.91 -3.38
N LYS A 30 3.09 -39.18 -3.35
CA LYS A 30 4.12 -39.67 -4.29
C LYS A 30 3.65 -39.66 -5.74
N LEU A 31 2.40 -40.00 -5.99
CA LEU A 31 1.81 -40.06 -7.33
C LEU A 31 1.67 -38.66 -7.94
N THR A 32 1.31 -37.67 -7.16
CA THR A 32 0.91 -36.34 -7.59
C THR A 32 1.99 -35.28 -7.37
N GLY A 33 3.23 -35.67 -6.99
CA GLY A 33 4.31 -34.71 -6.71
C GLY A 33 4.06 -33.83 -5.48
N ASN A 34 3.68 -34.44 -4.37
CA ASN A 34 3.43 -33.80 -3.07
C ASN A 34 2.15 -32.97 -2.99
N TRP A 35 1.13 -33.32 -3.78
CA TRP A 35 -0.20 -32.73 -3.73
C TRP A 35 -1.25 -33.77 -3.31
N PRO A 36 -2.39 -33.36 -2.73
CA PRO A 36 -2.82 -31.99 -2.41
C PRO A 36 -2.10 -31.40 -1.20
N LYS A 37 -2.26 -30.06 -1.03
CA LYS A 37 -1.78 -29.32 0.14
C LYS A 37 -2.98 -28.72 0.89
N VAL A 38 -2.82 -28.44 2.18
CA VAL A 38 -3.81 -27.68 2.95
C VAL A 38 -3.42 -26.20 2.88
N ILE A 39 -4.24 -25.38 2.24
CA ILE A 39 -4.02 -23.93 2.11
C ILE A 39 -5.26 -23.21 2.64
N SER A 40 -5.07 -22.27 3.56
CA SER A 40 -6.20 -21.57 4.23
C SER A 40 -7.21 -22.56 4.87
N GLY A 41 -6.73 -23.69 5.40
CA GLY A 41 -7.57 -24.71 6.01
C GLY A 41 -8.29 -25.65 5.05
N GLN A 42 -8.15 -25.49 3.74
CA GLN A 42 -8.81 -26.31 2.72
C GLN A 42 -7.80 -27.15 1.94
N LEU A 43 -8.20 -28.36 1.53
CA LEU A 43 -7.41 -29.12 0.55
C LEU A 43 -7.43 -28.41 -0.79
N CYS A 44 -6.24 -28.24 -1.37
CA CYS A 44 -6.06 -27.57 -2.66
C CYS A 44 -5.18 -28.40 -3.59
N ALA A 45 -5.40 -28.29 -4.89
CA ALA A 45 -4.56 -28.82 -5.97
C ALA A 45 -3.98 -27.67 -6.80
N PRO A 46 -2.88 -27.88 -7.57
CA PRO A 46 -2.34 -26.88 -8.48
C PRO A 46 -3.31 -26.64 -9.65
N ASP A 47 -3.42 -25.37 -10.04
CA ASP A 47 -4.23 -24.91 -11.18
C ASP A 47 -3.52 -23.77 -11.90
N GLY A 48 -2.82 -24.10 -12.99
CA GLY A 48 -1.93 -23.14 -13.67
C GLY A 48 -0.93 -22.52 -12.71
N ASP A 49 -0.90 -21.18 -12.66
CA ASP A 49 -0.07 -20.40 -11.73
C ASP A 49 -0.73 -20.18 -10.36
N GLY A 50 -1.82 -20.87 -10.09
CA GLY A 50 -2.61 -20.75 -8.86
C GLY A 50 -2.82 -22.08 -8.15
N VAL A 51 -3.83 -22.08 -7.28
CA VAL A 51 -4.34 -23.27 -6.59
C VAL A 51 -5.86 -23.26 -6.63
N MET A 52 -6.45 -24.43 -6.83
CA MET A 52 -7.90 -24.63 -6.76
C MET A 52 -8.29 -25.42 -5.51
N PRO A 53 -9.37 -25.09 -4.81
CA PRO A 53 -9.86 -25.87 -3.69
C PRO A 53 -10.44 -27.21 -4.17
N LEU A 54 -10.26 -28.23 -3.32
CA LEU A 54 -10.89 -29.54 -3.45
C LEU A 54 -11.91 -29.67 -2.30
N PRO A 55 -13.14 -29.17 -2.44
CA PRO A 55 -14.08 -29.01 -1.34
C PRO A 55 -14.70 -30.32 -0.85
N ASP A 56 -14.69 -31.35 -1.67
CA ASP A 56 -15.39 -32.60 -1.43
C ASP A 56 -14.65 -33.85 -2.00
N PRO A 57 -15.05 -35.06 -1.62
CA PRO A 57 -14.46 -36.28 -2.18
C PRO A 57 -14.54 -36.37 -3.71
N PRO A 58 -15.66 -36.07 -4.38
CA PRO A 58 -15.75 -36.07 -5.85
C PRO A 58 -14.64 -35.24 -6.51
N CYS A 59 -14.41 -34.01 -6.03
CA CYS A 59 -13.38 -33.13 -6.55
C CYS A 59 -11.97 -33.71 -6.35
N LEU A 60 -11.68 -34.28 -5.17
CA LEU A 60 -10.42 -34.96 -4.90
C LEU A 60 -10.20 -36.14 -5.84
N PHE A 61 -11.22 -36.99 -6.01
CA PHE A 61 -11.08 -38.19 -6.85
C PHE A 61 -10.99 -37.84 -8.34
N ALA A 62 -11.67 -36.80 -8.82
CA ALA A 62 -11.48 -36.26 -10.15
C ALA A 62 -10.05 -35.71 -10.38
N TYR A 63 -9.46 -35.10 -9.34
CA TYR A 63 -8.06 -34.70 -9.38
C TYR A 63 -7.11 -35.90 -9.46
N ILE A 64 -7.34 -36.96 -8.66
CA ILE A 64 -6.50 -38.18 -8.66
C ILE A 64 -6.57 -38.87 -10.01
N ASP A 65 -7.73 -38.91 -10.65
CA ASP A 65 -7.93 -39.60 -11.97
C ASP A 65 -7.09 -39.00 -13.10
N ARG A 66 -6.59 -37.74 -12.93
CA ARG A 66 -5.63 -37.15 -13.87
C ARG A 66 -4.27 -37.90 -13.89
N PHE A 67 -3.90 -38.57 -12.79
CA PHE A 67 -2.61 -39.22 -12.58
C PHE A 67 -2.67 -40.75 -12.62
N ALA A 68 -3.79 -41.34 -12.23
CA ALA A 68 -3.94 -42.78 -12.14
C ALA A 68 -5.41 -43.21 -12.27
N GLU A 69 -5.62 -44.46 -12.72
CA GLU A 69 -6.94 -45.10 -12.68
C GLU A 69 -7.36 -45.37 -11.23
N VAL A 70 -8.49 -44.82 -10.80
CA VAL A 70 -8.99 -44.93 -9.44
C VAL A 70 -9.80 -46.22 -9.26
N LYS A 71 -9.25 -47.20 -8.55
CA LYS A 71 -9.94 -48.48 -8.20
C LYS A 71 -10.30 -48.52 -6.74
N TRP A 72 -11.50 -48.00 -6.41
CA TRP A 72 -11.97 -47.96 -5.02
C TRP A 72 -12.89 -49.15 -4.69
N ARG A 73 -12.36 -50.11 -3.95
CA ARG A 73 -12.98 -51.42 -3.71
C ARG A 73 -13.75 -51.44 -2.39
N ARG A 74 -14.84 -52.22 -2.32
CA ARG A 74 -15.60 -52.45 -1.06
C ARG A 74 -14.72 -53.11 0.03
N GLY A 75 -14.98 -52.77 1.31
CA GLY A 75 -14.22 -53.27 2.45
C GLY A 75 -12.83 -52.70 2.65
N GLY A 76 -12.47 -51.63 1.91
CA GLY A 76 -11.35 -50.74 2.21
C GLY A 76 -11.87 -49.42 2.82
N VAL A 77 -10.97 -48.48 3.14
CA VAL A 77 -11.31 -47.14 3.67
C VAL A 77 -12.36 -46.49 2.76
N PRO A 78 -13.46 -45.96 3.30
CA PRO A 78 -14.47 -45.20 2.53
C PRO A 78 -13.89 -43.89 1.95
N LYS A 79 -14.41 -43.44 0.79
CA LYS A 79 -13.96 -42.23 0.16
C LYS A 79 -14.06 -40.98 1.05
N ALA A 80 -15.19 -40.88 1.77
CA ALA A 80 -15.42 -39.74 2.70
C ALA A 80 -14.44 -39.77 3.88
N GLU A 81 -14.16 -40.97 4.45
CA GLU A 81 -13.19 -41.12 5.53
C GLU A 81 -11.76 -40.81 5.08
N PHE A 82 -11.35 -41.26 3.87
CA PHE A 82 -10.09 -40.90 3.30
C PHE A 82 -9.96 -39.39 3.09
N PHE A 83 -10.99 -38.74 2.54
CA PHE A 83 -11.03 -37.31 2.33
C PHE A 83 -10.89 -36.54 3.66
N ALA A 84 -11.63 -36.94 4.69
CA ALA A 84 -11.58 -36.29 6.00
C ALA A 84 -10.22 -36.47 6.70
N GLY A 85 -9.57 -37.64 6.52
CA GLY A 85 -8.26 -37.93 7.13
C GLY A 85 -7.05 -37.43 6.35
N LEU A 86 -7.21 -37.10 5.08
CA LEU A 86 -6.12 -36.68 4.20
C LEU A 86 -5.42 -35.38 4.65
N PRO A 87 -6.12 -34.33 5.14
CA PRO A 87 -5.50 -33.09 5.59
C PRO A 87 -4.46 -33.24 6.68
N HIS A 88 -4.55 -34.28 7.50
CA HIS A 88 -3.58 -34.58 8.57
C HIS A 88 -2.24 -35.11 8.04
N ASN A 89 -2.19 -35.50 6.77
CA ASN A 89 -1.02 -36.06 6.12
C ASN A 89 -0.43 -35.14 5.04
N CYS A 90 -1.03 -33.94 4.85
CA CYS A 90 -0.61 -32.96 3.83
C CYS A 90 0.17 -31.81 4.48
N GLU A 91 1.07 -31.21 3.71
CA GLU A 91 1.72 -29.96 4.08
C GLU A 91 0.67 -28.85 4.23
N ARG A 92 0.90 -27.95 5.19
CA ARG A 92 -0.04 -26.88 5.56
C ARG A 92 0.56 -25.52 5.33
N TYR A 93 -0.24 -24.63 4.73
CA TYR A 93 0.11 -23.24 4.48
C TYR A 93 -1.05 -22.34 4.88
N GLU A 94 -0.72 -21.13 5.35
CA GLU A 94 -1.71 -20.13 5.72
C GLU A 94 -2.42 -19.56 4.49
N TRP A 95 -1.65 -19.29 3.41
CA TRP A 95 -2.19 -18.89 2.10
C TRP A 95 -1.23 -19.24 0.97
N ALA A 96 -1.70 -19.09 -0.29
CA ALA A 96 -0.87 -19.17 -1.48
C ALA A 96 -0.61 -17.78 -2.06
N SER A 97 0.56 -17.59 -2.68
CA SER A 97 0.92 -16.36 -3.39
C SER A 97 1.58 -16.69 -4.73
N PRO A 98 1.16 -16.06 -5.84
CA PRO A 98 1.82 -16.24 -7.13
C PRO A 98 3.18 -15.54 -7.20
N HIS A 99 3.43 -14.56 -6.33
CA HIS A 99 4.67 -13.79 -6.35
C HIS A 99 5.54 -14.10 -5.12
N PRO A 100 6.87 -14.30 -5.29
CA PRO A 100 7.75 -14.61 -4.18
C PRO A 100 7.98 -13.42 -3.25
N HIS A 101 8.35 -13.70 -1.97
CA HIS A 101 8.97 -12.76 -1.06
C HIS A 101 10.43 -13.17 -0.82
N PHE A 102 11.27 -12.20 -0.51
CA PHE A 102 12.68 -12.41 -0.21
C PHE A 102 13.08 -11.73 1.11
N PRO A 103 13.44 -12.50 2.16
CA PRO A 103 13.34 -13.97 2.24
C PRO A 103 11.88 -14.46 2.12
N PRO A 104 11.65 -15.75 1.83
CA PRO A 104 10.31 -16.32 1.82
C PRO A 104 9.63 -16.15 3.19
N LEU A 105 8.34 -15.82 3.16
CA LEU A 105 7.55 -15.74 4.40
C LEU A 105 7.19 -17.14 4.90
N PRO A 106 7.24 -17.39 6.21
CA PRO A 106 6.77 -18.64 6.77
C PRO A 106 5.27 -18.82 6.54
N GLY A 107 4.83 -20.05 6.36
CA GLY A 107 3.42 -20.37 6.16
C GLY A 107 2.84 -19.98 4.79
N VAL A 108 3.64 -19.49 3.85
CA VAL A 108 3.19 -19.11 2.50
C VAL A 108 3.61 -20.16 1.47
N TYR A 109 2.66 -20.65 0.70
CA TYR A 109 2.94 -21.45 -0.48
C TYR A 109 3.11 -20.54 -1.70
N TYR A 110 4.29 -20.57 -2.33
CA TYR A 110 4.54 -19.82 -3.56
C TYR A 110 4.27 -20.71 -4.76
N THR A 111 3.31 -20.32 -5.61
CA THR A 111 2.92 -21.09 -6.78
C THR A 111 3.92 -20.94 -7.93
N THR A 112 4.59 -19.79 -8.01
CA THR A 112 5.64 -19.52 -8.99
C THR A 112 7.02 -19.79 -8.37
N LYS A 113 7.86 -20.57 -9.07
CA LYS A 113 9.24 -20.77 -8.66
C LYS A 113 10.04 -19.49 -8.89
N PRO A 114 10.64 -18.90 -7.84
CA PRO A 114 11.40 -17.66 -8.02
C PRO A 114 12.66 -17.90 -8.84
N PRO A 115 13.04 -16.97 -9.75
CA PRO A 115 14.27 -17.07 -10.51
C PRO A 115 15.51 -17.06 -9.60
N LEU A 116 16.62 -17.57 -10.08
CA LEU A 116 17.89 -17.48 -9.36
C LEU A 116 18.32 -16.00 -9.23
N PRO A 117 18.96 -15.61 -8.10
CA PRO A 117 19.42 -14.25 -7.94
C PRO A 117 20.51 -13.91 -8.94
N ALA A 118 20.31 -12.87 -9.73
CA ALA A 118 21.24 -12.36 -10.72
C ALA A 118 21.19 -10.84 -10.76
N ASN A 119 22.25 -10.17 -11.16
CA ASN A 119 22.30 -8.74 -11.38
C ASN A 119 22.35 -8.48 -12.89
N THR A 120 21.21 -8.49 -13.53
CA THR A 120 21.06 -8.34 -14.99
C THR A 120 21.00 -6.88 -15.43
N GLY A 121 20.65 -5.97 -14.49
CA GLY A 121 20.42 -4.55 -14.76
C GLY A 121 18.99 -4.24 -15.24
N LYS A 122 18.12 -5.23 -15.40
CA LYS A 122 16.74 -5.02 -15.88
C LYS A 122 15.88 -4.24 -14.89
N LEU A 123 16.12 -4.39 -13.59
CA LEU A 123 15.48 -3.55 -12.58
C LEU A 123 15.88 -2.08 -12.73
N ASP A 124 17.14 -1.81 -13.01
CA ASP A 124 17.63 -0.43 -13.23
C ASP A 124 17.11 0.16 -14.53
N GLU A 125 17.00 -0.63 -15.59
CA GLU A 125 16.36 -0.26 -16.85
C GLU A 125 14.87 0.12 -16.63
N LEU A 126 14.13 -0.69 -15.88
CA LEU A 126 12.74 -0.42 -15.54
C LEU A 126 12.59 0.89 -14.76
N VAL A 127 13.41 1.09 -13.71
CA VAL A 127 13.37 2.31 -12.89
C VAL A 127 13.75 3.54 -13.69
N ALA A 128 14.67 3.42 -14.66
CA ALA A 128 15.08 4.53 -15.53
C ALA A 128 13.98 4.99 -16.50
N ARG A 129 12.97 4.17 -16.75
CA ARG A 129 11.79 4.57 -17.58
C ARG A 129 10.93 5.64 -16.92
N PHE A 130 10.99 5.77 -15.61
CA PHE A 130 10.29 6.82 -14.88
C PHE A 130 11.21 8.03 -14.72
N SER A 131 10.65 9.23 -14.66
CA SER A 131 11.43 10.47 -14.58
C SER A 131 11.62 10.90 -13.11
N PRO A 132 12.55 10.29 -12.34
CA PRO A 132 12.83 10.70 -10.97
C PRO A 132 13.37 12.14 -10.95
N ALA A 133 13.03 12.92 -9.92
CA ALA A 133 13.48 14.31 -9.81
C ALA A 133 15.00 14.41 -9.61
N THR A 134 15.56 13.46 -8.89
CA THR A 134 16.99 13.36 -8.58
C THR A 134 17.46 11.91 -8.71
N GLU A 135 18.79 11.70 -8.71
CA GLU A 135 19.38 10.35 -8.64
C GLU A 135 18.92 9.59 -7.37
N TYR A 136 18.73 10.31 -6.27
CA TYR A 136 18.27 9.70 -5.01
C TYR A 136 16.78 9.31 -5.06
N ASP A 137 15.95 10.04 -5.80
CA ASP A 137 14.58 9.60 -6.08
C ASP A 137 14.55 8.31 -6.88
N ARG A 138 15.48 8.14 -7.82
CA ARG A 138 15.66 6.86 -8.53
C ARG A 138 15.95 5.72 -7.57
N LEU A 139 16.82 5.92 -6.56
CA LEU A 139 17.09 4.92 -5.54
C LEU A 139 15.87 4.63 -4.65
N LEU A 140 15.05 5.66 -4.34
CA LEU A 140 13.81 5.48 -3.58
C LEU A 140 12.74 4.71 -4.39
N ILE A 141 12.64 4.92 -5.71
CA ILE A 141 11.79 4.10 -6.59
C ILE A 141 12.29 2.65 -6.59
N LYS A 142 13.60 2.42 -6.70
CA LYS A 142 14.18 1.06 -6.57
C LYS A 142 13.84 0.45 -5.22
N ALA A 143 14.01 1.18 -4.11
CA ALA A 143 13.65 0.72 -2.77
C ALA A 143 12.15 0.38 -2.64
N MET A 144 11.27 1.13 -3.31
CA MET A 144 9.84 0.83 -3.37
C MET A 144 9.59 -0.53 -4.05
N VAL A 145 10.20 -0.80 -5.20
CA VAL A 145 10.09 -2.10 -5.89
C VAL A 145 10.64 -3.22 -5.00
N LEU A 146 11.81 -3.04 -4.39
CA LEU A 146 12.37 -4.02 -3.46
C LEU A 146 11.40 -4.30 -2.29
N THR A 147 10.70 -3.27 -1.79
CA THR A 147 9.73 -3.41 -0.70
C THR A 147 8.54 -4.29 -1.10
N PHE A 148 8.10 -4.26 -2.36
CA PHE A 148 7.02 -5.14 -2.85
C PHE A 148 7.37 -6.62 -2.73
N PHE A 149 8.64 -6.98 -2.80
CA PHE A 149 9.13 -8.35 -2.68
C PHE A 149 9.75 -8.66 -1.31
N TRP A 150 9.87 -7.67 -0.43
CA TRP A 150 10.54 -7.88 0.84
C TRP A 150 9.72 -8.73 1.80
N GLY A 151 10.32 -9.84 2.27
CA GLY A 151 9.77 -10.76 3.27
C GLY A 151 10.12 -10.39 4.71
N GLY A 152 10.19 -9.09 5.02
CA GLY A 152 10.46 -8.61 6.37
C GLY A 152 9.22 -8.63 7.28
N PRO A 153 9.32 -8.12 8.52
CA PRO A 153 8.26 -8.18 9.52
C PRO A 153 6.94 -7.54 9.06
N LYS A 154 5.84 -8.00 9.65
CA LYS A 154 4.48 -7.48 9.45
C LYS A 154 4.38 -6.03 9.94
N GLY A 155 3.67 -5.15 9.21
CA GLY A 155 3.44 -3.76 9.63
C GLY A 155 4.69 -2.89 9.75
N LYS A 156 5.84 -3.30 9.19
CA LYS A 156 7.12 -2.59 9.29
C LYS A 156 7.58 -2.05 7.93
N ARG A 157 6.66 -1.48 7.15
CA ARG A 157 6.90 -0.90 5.82
C ARG A 157 6.50 0.56 5.78
N PRO A 158 7.34 1.46 5.23
CA PRO A 158 6.96 2.85 5.04
C PRO A 158 5.87 2.99 3.98
N VAL A 159 5.13 4.08 4.05
CA VAL A 159 4.28 4.54 2.97
C VAL A 159 5.16 5.23 1.93
N PHE A 160 4.99 4.90 0.65
CA PHE A 160 5.64 5.65 -0.43
C PHE A 160 4.72 6.73 -0.94
N ALA A 161 5.12 7.98 -0.74
CA ALA A 161 4.37 9.15 -1.18
C ALA A 161 4.98 9.71 -2.47
N ILE A 162 4.29 9.55 -3.59
CA ILE A 162 4.77 10.00 -4.90
C ILE A 162 4.21 11.39 -5.18
N THR A 163 5.10 12.36 -5.35
CA THR A 163 4.76 13.76 -5.66
C THR A 163 5.60 14.29 -6.81
N THR A 164 5.33 15.52 -7.24
CA THR A 164 6.13 16.20 -8.27
C THR A 164 7.14 17.14 -7.65
N ASP A 165 8.24 17.36 -8.37
CA ASP A 165 9.21 18.39 -8.04
C ASP A 165 8.71 19.75 -8.59
N GLY A 166 8.41 20.66 -7.69
CA GLY A 166 7.91 22.00 -8.01
C GLY A 166 6.53 22.31 -7.44
N GLY A 167 6.43 23.39 -6.65
CA GLY A 167 5.26 23.82 -5.88
C GLY A 167 4.02 24.22 -6.68
N ASP A 168 4.02 24.08 -7.98
CA ASP A 168 2.89 24.45 -8.84
C ASP A 168 1.94 23.25 -9.00
N ALA A 169 0.82 23.26 -8.28
CA ALA A 169 -0.23 22.22 -8.34
C ALA A 169 -0.76 21.98 -9.78
N LYS A 170 -0.62 22.97 -10.67
CA LYS A 170 -0.97 22.85 -12.10
C LYS A 170 0.07 22.03 -12.88
N LYS A 171 1.35 22.11 -12.52
CA LYS A 171 2.43 21.34 -13.16
C LYS A 171 2.50 19.88 -12.69
N GLY A 172 1.83 19.53 -11.60
CA GLY A 172 1.80 18.16 -11.07
C GLY A 172 0.87 17.19 -11.80
N ARG A 173 -0.03 17.70 -12.64
CA ARG A 173 -0.92 16.86 -13.45
C ARG A 173 -0.16 16.31 -14.67
N GLY A 174 -0.32 15.01 -14.93
CA GLY A 174 0.35 14.36 -16.07
C GLY A 174 1.79 13.90 -15.80
N ALA A 175 2.31 14.03 -14.58
CA ALA A 175 3.64 13.54 -14.23
C ALA A 175 3.78 12.01 -14.10
N GLY A 176 2.72 11.26 -14.41
CA GLY A 176 2.77 9.79 -14.40
C GLY A 176 2.85 9.12 -13.03
N LYS A 177 2.50 9.82 -11.94
CA LYS A 177 2.58 9.27 -10.56
C LYS A 177 1.77 8.00 -10.36
N THR A 178 0.49 8.04 -10.76
CA THR A 178 -0.43 6.90 -10.68
C THR A 178 0.06 5.78 -11.58
N THR A 179 0.47 6.11 -12.80
CA THR A 179 1.02 5.16 -13.76
C THR A 179 2.28 4.48 -13.23
N LEU A 180 3.19 5.22 -12.57
CA LEU A 180 4.37 4.65 -11.91
C LEU A 180 3.97 3.61 -10.87
N ALA A 181 3.04 3.95 -9.99
CA ALA A 181 2.56 3.04 -8.95
C ALA A 181 1.91 1.77 -9.54
N GLU A 182 1.01 1.94 -10.51
CA GLU A 182 0.28 0.83 -11.14
C GLU A 182 1.19 -0.09 -11.95
N VAL A 183 2.09 0.48 -12.74
CA VAL A 183 3.02 -0.28 -13.60
C VAL A 183 3.99 -1.10 -12.74
N LEU A 184 4.60 -0.49 -11.71
CA LEU A 184 5.50 -1.19 -10.82
C LEU A 184 4.77 -2.25 -9.95
N ALA A 185 3.55 -1.97 -9.52
CA ALA A 185 2.73 -2.95 -8.80
C ALA A 185 2.35 -4.14 -9.68
N GLY A 186 2.35 -3.97 -11.01
CA GLY A 186 2.17 -5.08 -11.98
C GLY A 186 3.14 -6.24 -11.78
N LEU A 187 4.34 -5.98 -11.25
CA LEU A 187 5.32 -7.02 -10.89
C LEU A 187 4.81 -7.99 -9.81
N VAL A 188 3.82 -7.57 -9.01
CA VAL A 188 3.30 -8.34 -7.87
C VAL A 188 1.77 -8.43 -7.85
N GLY A 189 1.15 -8.51 -9.03
CA GLY A 189 -0.28 -8.74 -9.20
C GLY A 189 -1.14 -7.47 -9.24
N GLY A 190 -0.53 -6.28 -9.30
CA GLY A 190 -1.22 -5.00 -9.43
C GLY A 190 -1.60 -4.36 -8.09
N VAL A 191 -2.42 -3.32 -8.17
CA VAL A 191 -2.80 -2.51 -7.01
C VAL A 191 -4.14 -2.93 -6.40
N ILE A 192 -4.29 -2.68 -5.10
CA ILE A 192 -5.57 -2.61 -4.39
C ILE A 192 -5.91 -1.12 -4.28
N GLY A 193 -6.91 -0.64 -5.02
CA GLY A 193 -7.33 0.77 -4.97
C GLY A 193 -8.11 1.06 -3.69
N LEU A 194 -7.72 2.08 -2.95
CA LEU A 194 -8.47 2.61 -1.82
C LEU A 194 -8.88 4.06 -2.06
N GLN A 195 -10.07 4.42 -1.56
CA GLN A 195 -10.57 5.79 -1.60
C GLN A 195 -10.28 6.49 -0.26
N VAL A 196 -9.72 7.70 -0.31
CA VAL A 196 -9.34 8.51 0.86
C VAL A 196 -10.49 8.74 1.85
N ARG A 197 -11.74 8.76 1.38
CA ARG A 197 -12.95 9.04 2.18
C ARG A 197 -13.78 7.79 2.47
N ALA A 198 -13.24 6.60 2.23
CA ALA A 198 -13.94 5.38 2.63
C ALA A 198 -13.92 5.26 4.16
N SER A 199 -15.02 4.76 4.73
CA SER A 199 -15.02 4.40 6.16
C SER A 199 -13.99 3.30 6.43
N THR A 200 -13.52 3.22 7.67
CA THR A 200 -12.57 2.20 8.13
C THR A 200 -13.06 0.79 7.81
N ASP A 201 -14.32 0.52 8.06
CA ASP A 201 -14.93 -0.78 7.79
C ASP A 201 -14.91 -1.13 6.31
N ARG A 202 -15.20 -0.17 5.43
CA ARG A 202 -15.13 -0.37 3.97
C ARG A 202 -13.70 -0.60 3.51
N THR A 203 -12.75 0.15 4.04
CA THR A 203 -11.32 -0.02 3.75
C THR A 203 -10.85 -1.42 4.14
N ARG A 204 -11.16 -1.86 5.36
CA ARG A 204 -10.83 -3.21 5.85
C ARG A 204 -11.53 -4.29 5.03
N ALA A 205 -12.81 -4.13 4.70
CA ALA A 205 -13.54 -5.08 3.87
C ALA A 205 -12.90 -5.26 2.48
N VAL A 206 -12.40 -4.18 1.85
CA VAL A 206 -11.66 -4.25 0.59
C VAL A 206 -10.35 -5.01 0.76
N LEU A 207 -9.55 -4.70 1.79
CA LEU A 207 -8.26 -5.34 2.04
C LEU A 207 -8.37 -6.83 2.42
N LEU A 208 -9.50 -7.21 3.03
CA LEU A 208 -9.81 -8.60 3.41
C LEU A 208 -10.53 -9.39 2.31
N SER A 209 -10.87 -8.75 1.18
CA SER A 209 -11.56 -9.40 0.08
C SER A 209 -10.69 -10.47 -0.60
N PRO A 210 -11.27 -11.54 -1.19
CA PRO A 210 -10.51 -12.55 -1.92
C PRO A 210 -9.65 -11.96 -3.05
N ALA A 211 -10.16 -10.93 -3.74
CA ALA A 211 -9.45 -10.25 -4.83
C ALA A 211 -8.19 -9.50 -4.36
N ALA A 212 -8.13 -9.12 -3.07
CA ALA A 212 -6.98 -8.44 -2.50
C ALA A 212 -5.87 -9.39 -2.05
N TRP A 213 -6.17 -10.69 -1.80
CA TRP A 213 -5.18 -11.62 -1.25
C TRP A 213 -3.96 -11.87 -2.15
N GLY A 214 -4.15 -11.87 -3.46
CA GLY A 214 -3.05 -12.02 -4.44
C GLY A 214 -2.24 -10.74 -4.68
N ARG A 215 -2.60 -9.61 -4.07
CA ARG A 215 -1.97 -8.30 -4.29
C ARG A 215 -1.30 -7.78 -3.03
N ARG A 216 -0.24 -6.99 -3.22
CA ARG A 216 0.61 -6.49 -2.12
C ARG A 216 0.73 -4.98 -2.05
N VAL A 217 0.31 -4.29 -3.11
CA VAL A 217 0.41 -2.84 -3.21
C VAL A 217 -0.97 -2.23 -3.05
N VAL A 218 -1.10 -1.35 -2.06
CA VAL A 218 -2.30 -0.55 -1.83
C VAL A 218 -2.06 0.83 -2.41
N LEU A 219 -2.91 1.27 -3.32
CA LEU A 219 -2.82 2.59 -3.94
C LEU A 219 -3.94 3.49 -3.44
N ILE A 220 -3.55 4.62 -2.87
CA ILE A 220 -4.43 5.75 -2.59
C ILE A 220 -4.08 6.85 -3.58
N ASP A 221 -4.93 7.00 -4.60
CA ASP A 221 -4.64 7.90 -5.70
C ASP A 221 -5.18 9.31 -5.49
N ASN A 222 -4.40 10.29 -5.95
CA ASN A 222 -4.82 11.68 -6.12
C ASN A 222 -5.28 12.36 -4.82
N LEU A 223 -4.47 12.29 -3.77
CA LEU A 223 -4.70 13.09 -2.57
C LEU A 223 -4.69 14.57 -2.91
N LYS A 224 -5.81 15.24 -2.61
CA LYS A 224 -6.04 16.67 -2.91
C LYS A 224 -6.08 17.55 -1.67
N SER A 225 -6.11 16.97 -0.48
CA SER A 225 -6.09 17.75 0.76
C SER A 225 -4.70 18.35 0.96
N TYR A 226 -4.66 19.59 1.36
CA TYR A 226 -3.40 20.29 1.67
C TYR A 226 -2.61 19.51 2.73
N ARG A 227 -3.30 18.93 3.68
CA ARG A 227 -2.70 18.11 4.73
C ARG A 227 -3.46 16.80 4.89
N PHE A 228 -2.79 15.70 4.58
CA PHE A 228 -3.35 14.37 4.80
C PHE A 228 -2.96 13.89 6.19
N SER A 229 -3.96 13.76 7.05
CA SER A 229 -3.87 13.09 8.35
C SER A 229 -5.06 12.15 8.48
N SER A 230 -4.81 10.93 8.91
CA SER A 230 -5.85 9.96 9.22
C SER A 230 -5.30 8.96 10.22
N ASP A 231 -5.71 9.07 11.47
CA ASP A 231 -5.33 8.15 12.56
C ASP A 231 -5.64 6.70 12.18
N GLU A 232 -6.74 6.49 11.45
CA GLU A 232 -7.14 5.17 10.96
C GLU A 232 -6.17 4.61 9.93
N PHE A 233 -5.74 5.44 8.96
CA PHE A 233 -4.77 5.02 7.95
C PHE A 233 -3.39 4.81 8.58
N GLU A 234 -2.99 5.65 9.49
CA GLU A 234 -1.74 5.51 10.24
C GLU A 234 -1.70 4.23 11.07
N GLY A 235 -2.82 3.91 11.74
CA GLY A 235 -3.01 2.64 12.42
C GLY A 235 -2.95 1.44 11.46
N LEU A 236 -3.57 1.57 10.30
CA LEU A 236 -3.58 0.52 9.27
C LEU A 236 -2.18 0.24 8.71
N VAL A 237 -1.36 1.27 8.50
CA VAL A 237 0.03 1.12 8.00
C VAL A 237 0.92 0.37 8.99
N THR A 238 0.70 0.58 10.29
CA THR A 238 1.59 0.07 11.36
C THR A 238 1.09 -1.21 12.02
N CYS A 239 -0.19 -1.60 11.82
CA CYS A 239 -0.71 -2.83 12.42
C CYS A 239 -0.02 -4.07 11.82
N GLU A 240 0.20 -5.07 12.64
CA GLU A 240 0.77 -6.35 12.19
C GLU A 240 -0.26 -7.23 11.47
N GLU A 241 -1.54 -7.05 11.81
CA GLU A 241 -2.64 -7.80 11.26
C GLU A 241 -3.84 -6.88 10.98
N ILE A 242 -4.41 -7.01 9.79
CA ILE A 242 -5.61 -6.31 9.37
C ILE A 242 -6.80 -7.21 9.70
N THR A 243 -7.64 -6.76 10.64
CA THR A 243 -8.82 -7.50 11.09
C THR A 243 -10.10 -6.75 10.76
N GLY A 244 -11.17 -7.47 10.49
CA GLY A 244 -12.47 -6.86 10.19
C GLY A 244 -13.49 -7.84 9.66
N HIS A 245 -14.68 -7.33 9.33
CA HIS A 245 -15.73 -8.14 8.73
C HIS A 245 -15.58 -8.22 7.21
N ARG A 246 -15.67 -9.43 6.68
CA ARG A 246 -15.85 -9.68 5.25
C ARG A 246 -17.33 -9.76 4.94
N LEU A 247 -17.77 -9.04 3.91
CA LEU A 247 -19.15 -9.14 3.42
C LEU A 247 -19.50 -10.63 3.16
N HIS A 248 -20.56 -11.11 3.78
CA HIS A 248 -21.09 -12.48 3.68
C HIS A 248 -20.19 -13.62 4.21
N HIS A 249 -19.03 -13.31 4.82
CA HIS A 249 -18.06 -14.33 5.28
C HIS A 249 -17.65 -14.18 6.73
N GLY A 250 -18.27 -13.27 7.51
CA GLY A 250 -17.96 -13.06 8.92
C GLY A 250 -16.62 -12.35 9.16
N PHE A 251 -16.04 -12.59 10.33
CA PHE A 251 -14.77 -12.00 10.74
C PHE A 251 -13.59 -12.64 10.00
N ALA A 252 -12.65 -11.82 9.56
CA ALA A 252 -11.43 -12.26 8.90
C ALA A 252 -10.22 -11.47 9.40
N ALA A 253 -9.05 -12.08 9.28
CA ALA A 253 -7.76 -11.50 9.60
C ALA A 253 -6.79 -11.75 8.44
N ARG A 254 -5.91 -10.78 8.18
CA ARG A 254 -4.85 -10.85 7.17
C ARG A 254 -3.55 -10.29 7.73
N PRO A 255 -2.43 -11.02 7.64
CA PRO A 255 -1.11 -10.47 7.97
C PRO A 255 -0.78 -9.25 7.11
N ASN A 256 -0.31 -8.17 7.74
CA ASN A 256 -0.03 -6.92 7.02
C ASN A 256 1.38 -6.91 6.42
N TYR A 257 1.49 -7.51 5.24
CA TYR A 257 2.69 -7.41 4.38
C TYR A 257 2.46 -6.42 3.23
N LEU A 258 1.45 -5.55 3.34
CA LEU A 258 1.11 -4.59 2.30
C LEU A 258 2.10 -3.43 2.26
N THR A 259 2.38 -2.96 1.05
CA THR A 259 3.09 -1.70 0.81
C THR A 259 2.09 -0.66 0.36
N TYR A 260 2.01 0.43 1.09
CA TYR A 260 1.09 1.52 0.80
C TYR A 260 1.77 2.55 -0.08
N VAL A 261 1.14 2.91 -1.18
CA VAL A 261 1.59 3.93 -2.12
C VAL A 261 0.51 5.00 -2.21
N VAL A 262 0.91 6.24 -2.09
CA VAL A 262 0.01 7.41 -2.11
C VAL A 262 0.48 8.36 -3.19
N THR A 263 -0.40 8.79 -4.10
CA THR A 263 -0.06 9.86 -5.05
C THR A 263 -0.61 11.18 -4.55
N VAL A 264 0.22 12.22 -4.61
CA VAL A 264 -0.06 13.52 -3.98
C VAL A 264 0.05 14.64 -5.03
N ASN A 265 -0.95 15.52 -5.05
CA ASN A 265 -0.99 16.71 -5.90
C ASN A 265 -1.06 17.96 -5.02
N GLY A 266 0.10 18.55 -4.67
CA GLY A 266 0.16 19.76 -3.86
C GLY A 266 -0.38 19.62 -2.43
N ALA A 267 -0.46 18.40 -1.91
CA ALA A 267 -0.78 18.13 -0.52
C ALA A 267 0.50 17.97 0.29
N SER A 268 0.50 18.41 1.54
CA SER A 268 1.49 18.05 2.53
C SER A 268 0.95 16.94 3.44
N PHE A 269 1.80 16.38 4.28
CA PHE A 269 1.42 15.38 5.28
C PHE A 269 1.38 16.01 6.67
N SER A 270 0.61 15.43 7.59
CA SER A 270 0.81 15.66 9.01
C SER A 270 2.22 15.17 9.40
N LYS A 271 2.76 15.70 10.51
CA LYS A 271 4.04 15.26 11.05
C LYS A 271 4.09 13.73 11.21
N ASP A 272 3.06 13.15 11.81
CA ASP A 272 2.95 11.72 12.02
C ASP A 272 2.92 10.92 10.73
N MET A 273 2.23 11.41 9.70
CA MET A 273 2.19 10.78 8.40
C MET A 273 3.51 10.94 7.64
N ALA A 274 4.17 12.10 7.78
CA ALA A 274 5.48 12.36 7.20
C ALA A 274 6.56 11.41 7.77
N GLU A 275 6.55 11.17 9.08
CA GLU A 275 7.44 10.21 9.72
C GLU A 275 7.24 8.77 9.22
N ARG A 276 6.00 8.41 8.84
CA ARG A 276 5.67 7.08 8.29
C ARG A 276 5.95 6.98 6.80
N SER A 277 6.31 8.08 6.14
CA SER A 277 6.39 8.14 4.68
C SER A 277 7.82 8.26 4.17
N VAL A 278 8.04 7.71 2.99
CA VAL A 278 9.18 7.95 2.12
C VAL A 278 8.67 8.74 0.92
N VAL A 279 9.04 10.01 0.85
CA VAL A 279 8.58 10.89 -0.22
C VAL A 279 9.46 10.71 -1.46
N VAL A 280 8.85 10.32 -2.58
CA VAL A 280 9.48 10.15 -3.89
C VAL A 280 9.02 11.29 -4.79
N LYS A 281 9.96 12.04 -5.36
CA LYS A 281 9.66 13.11 -6.31
C LYS A 281 9.91 12.66 -7.73
N VAL A 282 8.95 12.95 -8.62
CA VAL A 282 9.06 12.71 -10.06
C VAL A 282 8.88 14.00 -10.85
N LYS A 283 9.55 14.10 -11.99
CA LYS A 283 9.37 15.18 -12.97
C LYS A 283 8.31 14.78 -13.99
N GLN A 284 7.81 15.76 -14.71
CA GLN A 284 6.98 15.50 -15.87
C GLN A 284 7.81 14.76 -16.92
N PRO A 285 7.43 13.55 -17.32
CA PRO A 285 8.21 12.80 -18.29
C PRO A 285 8.08 13.39 -19.68
N THR A 286 9.18 13.40 -20.43
CA THR A 286 9.15 13.54 -21.87
C THR A 286 8.93 12.13 -22.46
N THR A 287 7.68 11.71 -22.56
CA THR A 287 7.35 10.35 -22.98
C THR A 287 6.88 10.29 -24.42
N SER A 288 7.25 9.19 -25.12
CA SER A 288 6.63 8.84 -26.40
C SER A 288 5.17 8.40 -26.19
N PRO A 289 4.32 8.48 -27.20
CA PRO A 289 2.96 7.92 -27.13
C PRO A 289 2.92 6.43 -26.76
N THR A 290 3.96 5.67 -27.08
CA THR A 290 4.09 4.23 -26.81
C THR A 290 4.68 3.91 -25.44
N TRP A 291 5.18 4.90 -24.70
CA TRP A 291 5.93 4.69 -23.45
C TRP A 291 5.25 3.73 -22.46
N TYR A 292 3.93 3.87 -22.30
CA TYR A 292 3.18 3.04 -21.36
C TYR A 292 3.13 1.57 -21.81
N ALA A 293 2.86 1.36 -23.11
CA ALA A 293 2.85 0.02 -23.71
C ALA A 293 4.24 -0.62 -23.63
N ASP A 294 5.28 0.12 -24.01
CA ASP A 294 6.68 -0.34 -24.02
C ASP A 294 7.18 -0.68 -22.59
N THR A 295 6.73 0.11 -21.58
CA THR A 295 7.09 -0.17 -20.19
C THR A 295 6.39 -1.40 -19.64
N ARG A 296 5.14 -1.62 -20.02
CA ARG A 296 4.41 -2.85 -19.67
C ARG A 296 4.97 -4.08 -20.39
N ALA A 297 5.34 -3.94 -21.66
CA ALA A 297 6.01 -5.00 -22.42
C ALA A 297 7.32 -5.41 -21.74
N LEU A 298 8.16 -4.45 -21.35
CA LEU A 298 9.39 -4.69 -20.59
C LEU A 298 9.14 -5.54 -19.34
N ILE A 299 8.10 -5.24 -18.57
CA ILE A 299 7.75 -6.02 -17.37
C ILE A 299 7.32 -7.44 -17.75
N THR A 300 6.49 -7.59 -18.78
CA THR A 300 5.97 -8.89 -19.16
C THR A 300 7.05 -9.79 -19.75
N GLU A 301 7.90 -9.24 -20.59
CA GLU A 301 8.94 -9.97 -21.31
C GLU A 301 10.15 -10.30 -20.42
N HIS A 302 10.49 -9.43 -19.46
CA HIS A 302 11.66 -9.54 -18.59
C HIS A 302 11.32 -9.69 -17.10
N TRP A 303 10.12 -10.21 -16.77
CA TRP A 303 9.71 -10.37 -15.37
C TRP A 303 10.72 -11.20 -14.56
N ASP A 304 11.17 -12.32 -15.10
CA ASP A 304 12.14 -13.20 -14.44
C ASP A 304 13.47 -12.51 -14.16
N GLU A 305 13.97 -11.71 -15.09
CA GLU A 305 15.24 -10.99 -14.96
C GLU A 305 15.10 -9.85 -13.93
N ILE A 306 13.97 -9.10 -13.97
CA ILE A 306 13.69 -8.06 -12.98
C ILE A 306 13.58 -8.68 -11.58
N VAL A 307 12.89 -9.80 -11.43
CA VAL A 307 12.74 -10.49 -10.14
C VAL A 307 14.05 -11.13 -9.70
N ALA A 308 14.90 -11.58 -10.63
CA ALA A 308 16.25 -12.05 -10.34
C ALA A 308 17.12 -10.94 -9.74
N ASP A 309 17.05 -9.72 -10.31
CA ASP A 309 17.73 -8.52 -9.79
C ASP A 309 17.21 -8.15 -8.39
N VAL A 310 15.88 -8.14 -8.21
CA VAL A 310 15.25 -7.90 -6.89
C VAL A 310 15.76 -8.92 -5.86
N ARG A 311 15.77 -10.20 -6.23
CA ARG A 311 16.26 -11.27 -5.35
C ARG A 311 17.74 -11.12 -5.04
N TRP A 312 18.55 -10.71 -6.03
CA TRP A 312 19.96 -10.44 -5.83
C TRP A 312 20.16 -9.33 -4.80
N HIS A 313 19.46 -8.20 -4.94
CA HIS A 313 19.53 -7.12 -3.97
C HIS A 313 19.11 -7.56 -2.58
N LEU A 314 17.98 -8.23 -2.42
CA LEU A 314 17.43 -8.57 -1.11
C LEU A 314 18.17 -9.71 -0.40
N VAL A 315 18.75 -10.67 -1.15
CA VAL A 315 19.34 -11.91 -0.59
C VAL A 315 20.85 -11.94 -0.69
N LYS A 316 21.42 -11.57 -1.86
CA LYS A 316 22.85 -11.73 -2.14
C LYS A 316 23.67 -10.48 -1.85
N LYS A 317 23.18 -9.31 -2.21
CA LYS A 317 23.91 -8.06 -2.00
C LYS A 317 24.04 -7.79 -0.50
N PRO A 318 25.27 -7.59 0.03
CA PRO A 318 25.44 -7.20 1.41
C PRO A 318 24.84 -5.84 1.67
N GLY A 319 24.22 -5.65 2.84
CA GLY A 319 23.72 -4.34 3.26
C GLY A 319 24.85 -3.40 3.64
N MET A 320 24.79 -2.15 3.20
CA MET A 320 25.71 -1.11 3.64
C MET A 320 25.31 -0.61 5.02
N LYS A 321 26.30 -0.25 5.86
CA LYS A 321 26.04 0.39 7.15
C LYS A 321 25.36 1.74 6.94
N LEU A 322 24.26 1.96 7.64
CA LEU A 322 23.54 3.23 7.62
C LEU A 322 24.06 4.15 8.75
N ASN A 323 24.21 5.43 8.44
CA ASN A 323 24.75 6.45 9.35
C ASN A 323 23.63 7.22 10.09
N GLY A 324 22.51 6.57 10.35
CA GLY A 324 21.36 7.16 11.02
C GLY A 324 20.34 6.10 11.40
N THR A 325 19.33 6.53 12.17
CA THR A 325 18.18 5.73 12.54
C THR A 325 16.94 6.29 11.84
N ASP A 326 16.07 5.42 11.36
CA ASP A 326 14.76 5.78 10.81
C ASP A 326 13.67 5.15 11.68
N ARG A 327 12.44 5.65 11.55
CA ARG A 327 11.24 5.03 12.14
C ARG A 327 11.09 3.56 11.74
N TRP A 328 11.63 3.18 10.58
CA TRP A 328 11.54 1.84 10.00
C TRP A 328 12.88 1.09 9.99
N PRO A 329 13.47 0.77 11.16
CA PRO A 329 14.83 0.21 11.22
C PRO A 329 14.95 -1.13 10.49
N ASP A 330 13.93 -1.98 10.53
CA ASP A 330 13.92 -3.27 9.83
C ASP A 330 13.89 -3.09 8.32
N TRP A 331 13.07 -2.16 7.82
CA TRP A 331 13.03 -1.82 6.40
C TRP A 331 14.34 -1.17 5.94
N CYS A 332 14.88 -0.26 6.70
CA CYS A 332 16.18 0.35 6.41
C CYS A 332 17.27 -0.71 6.28
N ARG A 333 17.31 -1.68 7.21
CA ARG A 333 18.28 -2.79 7.19
C ARG A 333 18.00 -3.78 6.06
N GLY A 334 16.75 -4.15 5.84
CA GLY A 334 16.35 -5.18 4.88
C GLY A 334 16.24 -4.70 3.44
N VAL A 335 15.97 -3.42 3.21
CA VAL A 335 15.70 -2.85 1.89
C VAL A 335 16.62 -1.70 1.55
N LEU A 336 16.56 -0.58 2.30
CA LEU A 336 17.27 0.63 1.94
C LEU A 336 18.79 0.43 1.88
N SER A 337 19.35 -0.29 2.85
CA SER A 337 20.78 -0.64 2.90
C SER A 337 21.28 -1.44 1.69
N LYS A 338 20.37 -2.04 0.93
CA LYS A 338 20.65 -2.84 -0.26
C LYS A 338 20.68 -2.03 -1.54
N THR A 339 20.32 -0.75 -1.50
CA THR A 339 20.46 0.18 -2.63
C THR A 339 21.92 0.61 -2.82
N ASP A 340 22.22 1.39 -3.86
CA ASP A 340 23.62 1.70 -4.19
C ASP A 340 24.21 2.84 -3.34
N LYS A 341 23.38 3.82 -2.91
CA LYS A 341 23.78 4.96 -2.07
C LYS A 341 22.78 5.13 -0.91
N PRO A 342 22.67 4.16 0.00
CA PRO A 342 21.59 4.14 0.99
C PRO A 342 21.64 5.29 1.98
N ASN A 343 22.85 5.76 2.37
CA ASN A 343 23.01 6.89 3.29
C ASN A 343 22.55 8.22 2.67
N ALA A 344 22.76 8.40 1.37
CA ALA A 344 22.27 9.59 0.67
C ALA A 344 20.74 9.57 0.53
N ALA A 345 20.16 8.41 0.23
CA ALA A 345 18.72 8.23 0.19
C ALA A 345 18.06 8.44 1.57
N LEU A 346 18.68 7.93 2.63
CA LEU A 346 18.23 8.15 4.01
C LEU A 346 18.26 9.64 4.38
N LYS A 347 19.38 10.32 4.11
CA LYS A 347 19.51 11.78 4.34
C LYS A 347 18.45 12.58 3.58
N LEU A 348 18.16 12.22 2.33
CA LEU A 348 17.10 12.88 1.56
C LEU A 348 15.72 12.68 2.19
N THR A 349 15.43 11.47 2.68
CA THR A 349 14.16 11.17 3.38
C THR A 349 14.03 12.01 4.64
N GLU A 350 15.08 12.10 5.46
CA GLU A 350 15.10 12.94 6.65
C GLU A 350 14.94 14.44 6.32
N GLN A 351 15.62 14.94 5.30
CA GLN A 351 15.50 16.33 4.85
C GLN A 351 14.06 16.67 4.44
N ARG A 352 13.40 15.75 3.70
CA ARG A 352 12.00 15.95 3.27
C ARG A 352 11.02 15.91 4.43
N ARG A 353 11.26 15.08 5.45
CA ARG A 353 10.46 15.08 6.69
C ARG A 353 10.61 16.38 7.46
N ARG A 354 11.86 16.87 7.63
CA ARG A 354 12.12 18.16 8.31
C ARG A 354 11.51 19.34 7.56
N ALA A 355 11.45 19.31 6.24
CA ALA A 355 10.78 20.35 5.47
C ALA A 355 9.26 20.35 5.73
N ILE A 356 8.64 19.20 5.94
CA ILE A 356 7.23 19.08 6.33
C ILE A 356 7.02 19.56 7.78
N ASP A 357 7.94 19.26 8.68
CA ASP A 357 7.91 19.75 10.08
C ASP A 357 8.04 21.30 10.14
N ALA A 358 8.82 21.89 9.26
CA ALA A 358 8.94 23.35 9.16
C ALA A 358 7.62 23.99 8.65
N ASP A 359 6.95 23.35 7.68
CA ASP A 359 5.61 23.76 7.25
C ASP A 359 4.55 23.66 8.38
N ASP A 360 4.76 22.79 9.38
CA ASP A 360 3.90 22.69 10.56
C ASP A 360 4.05 23.87 11.52
N GLY A 361 5.28 24.35 11.73
CA GLY A 361 5.53 25.57 12.49
C GLY A 361 4.83 26.78 11.86
N ASP A 362 4.85 26.88 10.54
CA ASP A 362 4.18 27.95 9.80
C ASP A 362 2.65 27.95 9.98
N GLU A 363 2.02 26.81 10.24
CA GLU A 363 0.57 26.73 10.50
C GLU A 363 0.21 27.26 11.89
N GLU A 364 0.99 26.92 12.92
CA GLU A 364 0.81 27.44 14.27
C GLU A 364 1.03 28.97 14.29
N ASP A 365 2.05 29.46 13.58
CA ASP A 365 2.33 30.89 13.44
C ASP A 365 1.16 31.62 12.76
N VAL A 366 0.56 31.04 11.71
CA VAL A 366 -0.62 31.60 11.05
C VAL A 366 -1.83 31.59 11.98
N VAL A 367 -2.06 30.54 12.75
CA VAL A 367 -3.15 30.46 13.72
C VAL A 367 -2.99 31.55 14.79
N ASP A 368 -1.79 31.72 15.33
CA ASP A 368 -1.51 32.73 16.35
C ASP A 368 -1.58 34.16 15.80
N HIS A 369 -1.13 34.37 14.55
CA HIS A 369 -1.28 35.64 13.86
C HIS A 369 -2.76 35.98 13.65
N VAL A 370 -3.55 35.05 13.15
CA VAL A 370 -5.00 35.22 12.96
C VAL A 370 -5.68 35.47 14.29
N ARG A 371 -5.33 34.75 15.38
CA ARG A 371 -5.82 34.99 16.75
C ARG A 371 -5.52 36.42 17.20
N THR A 372 -4.30 36.88 16.99
CA THR A 372 -3.88 38.25 17.35
C THR A 372 -4.68 39.28 16.58
N ARG A 373 -4.92 39.10 15.29
CA ARG A 373 -5.75 39.98 14.46
C ARG A 373 -7.19 39.99 14.87
N ILE A 374 -7.77 38.86 15.27
CA ILE A 374 -9.12 38.74 15.81
C ILE A 374 -9.21 39.48 17.16
N ALA A 375 -8.23 39.28 18.05
CA ALA A 375 -8.16 39.98 19.32
C ALA A 375 -8.13 41.50 19.17
N ALA A 376 -7.33 42.00 18.23
CA ALA A 376 -7.25 43.43 17.93
C ALA A 376 -8.55 43.99 17.33
N ALA A 377 -9.29 43.16 16.58
CA ALA A 377 -10.54 43.61 15.94
C ALA A 377 -11.80 43.47 16.81
N CYS A 378 -11.80 42.59 17.81
CA CYS A 378 -13.00 42.19 18.54
C CYS A 378 -12.90 42.33 20.05
N GLU A 379 -11.81 42.79 20.61
CA GLU A 379 -11.52 42.88 22.06
C GLU A 379 -11.64 41.53 22.82
N SER A 380 -11.98 40.45 22.14
CA SER A 380 -12.09 39.10 22.70
C SER A 380 -11.86 38.02 21.65
N VAL A 381 -11.01 37.04 21.99
CA VAL A 381 -10.72 35.86 21.16
C VAL A 381 -11.59 34.65 21.46
N ASP A 382 -12.41 34.75 22.53
CA ASP A 382 -13.20 33.60 23.03
C ASP A 382 -14.61 33.56 22.42
N ARG A 383 -14.95 34.53 21.57
CA ARG A 383 -16.23 34.60 20.86
C ARG A 383 -16.16 33.98 19.48
N VAL A 384 -17.30 33.56 18.98
CA VAL A 384 -17.43 33.14 17.57
C VAL A 384 -17.32 34.37 16.67
N VAL A 385 -16.31 34.39 15.79
CA VAL A 385 -16.04 35.49 14.87
C VAL A 385 -16.13 35.03 13.43
N TRP A 386 -16.93 35.74 12.63
CA TRP A 386 -17.04 35.49 11.20
C TRP A 386 -16.11 36.46 10.46
N VAL A 387 -15.09 35.90 9.81
CA VAL A 387 -14.07 36.67 9.07
C VAL A 387 -14.27 36.45 7.58
N PRO A 388 -14.42 37.51 6.77
CA PRO A 388 -14.49 37.40 5.32
C PRO A 388 -13.26 36.65 4.75
N VAL A 389 -13.48 35.76 3.79
CA VAL A 389 -12.41 34.92 3.21
C VAL A 389 -11.26 35.77 2.68
N LEU A 390 -11.57 36.92 2.05
CA LEU A 390 -10.56 37.83 1.51
C LEU A 390 -9.72 38.49 2.60
N LEU A 391 -10.35 38.88 3.73
CA LEU A 391 -9.66 39.48 4.87
C LEU A 391 -8.74 38.44 5.54
N MET A 392 -9.22 37.23 5.73
CA MET A 392 -8.41 36.14 6.29
C MET A 392 -7.21 35.84 5.39
N ALA A 393 -7.41 35.78 4.07
CA ALA A 393 -6.32 35.56 3.12
C ALA A 393 -5.28 36.72 3.17
N LYS A 394 -5.73 37.97 3.36
CA LYS A 394 -4.84 39.11 3.54
C LYS A 394 -3.96 38.94 4.78
N TRP A 395 -4.54 38.56 5.93
CA TRP A 395 -3.78 38.31 7.17
C TRP A 395 -2.73 37.20 7.01
N VAL A 396 -3.06 36.12 6.30
CA VAL A 396 -2.08 35.07 5.98
C VAL A 396 -0.93 35.63 5.12
N MET A 397 -1.24 36.48 4.13
CA MET A 397 -0.22 37.09 3.27
C MET A 397 0.63 38.14 4.00
N GLU A 398 0.17 38.74 5.06
CA GLU A 398 0.99 39.63 5.91
C GLU A 398 2.12 38.86 6.60
N LEU A 399 1.86 37.64 7.05
CA LEU A 399 2.84 36.77 7.64
C LEU A 399 3.68 36.05 6.58
N ARG A 400 3.02 35.53 5.54
CA ARG A 400 3.62 34.77 4.44
C ARG A 400 3.65 35.65 3.17
N ARG A 401 4.62 36.55 3.10
CA ARG A 401 4.77 37.51 1.99
C ARG A 401 5.05 36.85 0.65
N ASP A 402 5.48 35.60 0.65
CA ASP A 402 5.70 34.72 -0.51
C ASP A 402 4.41 34.14 -1.10
N PHE A 403 3.29 34.21 -0.35
CA PHE A 403 2.01 33.68 -0.83
C PHE A 403 1.27 34.66 -1.75
N THR A 404 0.74 34.12 -2.83
CA THR A 404 -0.31 34.78 -3.59
C THR A 404 -1.67 34.63 -2.88
N GLN A 405 -2.63 35.49 -3.18
CA GLN A 405 -3.99 35.41 -2.63
C GLN A 405 -4.63 34.01 -2.86
N HIS A 406 -4.32 33.38 -4.00
CA HIS A 406 -4.80 32.04 -4.30
C HIS A 406 -4.16 30.99 -3.38
N GLN A 407 -2.87 31.06 -3.13
CA GLN A 407 -2.14 30.18 -2.23
C GLN A 407 -2.59 30.35 -0.77
N ALA A 408 -2.75 31.59 -0.31
CA ALA A 408 -3.29 31.87 1.02
C ALA A 408 -4.71 31.30 1.19
N SER A 409 -5.57 31.44 0.17
CA SER A 409 -6.91 30.84 0.20
C SER A 409 -6.89 29.31 0.18
N GLN A 410 -5.96 28.67 -0.51
CA GLN A 410 -5.78 27.23 -0.49
C GLN A 410 -5.28 26.74 0.88
N PHE A 411 -4.31 27.44 1.45
CA PHE A 411 -3.78 27.20 2.79
C PHE A 411 -4.90 27.24 3.85
N LEU A 412 -5.69 28.30 3.89
CA LEU A 412 -6.83 28.44 4.80
C LEU A 412 -7.88 27.35 4.62
N ARG A 413 -8.16 26.94 3.38
CA ARG A 413 -9.11 25.83 3.12
C ARG A 413 -8.63 24.49 3.69
N ALA A 414 -7.33 24.30 3.75
CA ALA A 414 -6.76 23.09 4.33
C ALA A 414 -6.90 23.03 5.85
N MET A 415 -6.97 24.19 6.51
CA MET A 415 -7.20 24.30 7.95
C MET A 415 -8.67 24.08 8.35
N VAL A 416 -9.59 23.98 7.40
CA VAL A 416 -11.01 23.60 7.61
C VAL A 416 -11.12 22.06 7.58
N PRO A 417 -11.81 21.42 8.52
CA PRO A 417 -12.58 21.94 9.67
C PRO A 417 -11.80 22.03 10.99
N ARG A 418 -10.47 21.79 11.01
CA ARG A 418 -9.69 21.66 12.26
C ARG A 418 -9.61 22.96 13.07
N VAL A 419 -9.35 24.06 12.40
CA VAL A 419 -9.14 25.37 13.05
C VAL A 419 -10.27 26.34 12.74
N PHE A 420 -10.79 26.30 11.53
CA PHE A 420 -11.86 27.19 11.08
C PHE A 420 -13.02 26.38 10.51
N GLN A 421 -14.25 26.94 10.60
CA GLN A 421 -15.39 26.46 9.84
C GLN A 421 -15.63 27.37 8.64
N TYR A 422 -16.03 26.78 7.52
CA TYR A 422 -16.38 27.53 6.33
C TYR A 422 -17.89 27.73 6.27
N HIS A 423 -18.34 28.97 6.12
CA HIS A 423 -19.75 29.32 6.03
C HIS A 423 -20.03 30.19 4.80
N ARG A 424 -21.15 29.96 4.14
CA ARG A 424 -21.62 30.76 3.01
C ARG A 424 -22.88 31.46 3.43
N HIS A 425 -22.87 32.79 3.46
CA HIS A 425 -24.03 33.59 3.75
C HIS A 425 -25.02 33.60 2.58
N SER A 426 -26.33 33.80 2.86
CA SER A 426 -27.39 33.89 1.85
C SER A 426 -27.17 34.97 0.79
N ALA A 427 -26.44 36.04 1.12
CA ALA A 427 -26.05 37.14 0.20
C ALA A 427 -24.80 36.84 -0.65
N GLY A 428 -24.30 35.60 -0.70
CA GLY A 428 -23.15 35.21 -1.53
C GLY A 428 -21.77 35.44 -0.92
N THR A 429 -21.67 36.16 0.20
CA THR A 429 -20.39 36.37 0.89
C THR A 429 -19.94 35.11 1.60
N ARG A 430 -18.65 34.82 1.55
CA ARG A 430 -18.03 33.63 2.14
C ARG A 430 -17.22 34.04 3.35
N TYR A 431 -17.37 33.29 4.47
CA TYR A 431 -16.70 33.54 5.73
C TYR A 431 -15.95 32.30 6.20
N TYR A 432 -14.85 32.52 6.92
CA TYR A 432 -14.28 31.56 7.86
C TYR A 432 -14.81 31.90 9.25
N VAL A 433 -15.19 30.86 10.00
CA VAL A 433 -15.72 30.98 11.34
C VAL A 433 -14.64 30.58 12.33
N TRP A 434 -14.15 31.56 13.09
CA TRP A 434 -13.29 31.31 14.24
C TRP A 434 -14.17 30.93 15.44
N ARG A 435 -13.84 29.81 16.09
CA ARG A 435 -14.47 29.44 17.37
C ARG A 435 -13.43 29.63 18.45
N GLY A 436 -13.64 30.53 19.39
CA GLY A 436 -12.84 30.62 20.62
C GLY A 436 -12.88 29.30 21.40
N LYS A 437 -11.98 29.15 22.36
CA LYS A 437 -11.82 27.89 23.11
C LYS A 437 -13.08 27.39 23.81
N GLU A 438 -14.03 28.30 24.16
CA GLU A 438 -15.27 27.99 24.91
C GLU A 438 -16.38 28.99 24.54
N ALA A 439 -16.84 29.02 23.29
CA ALA A 439 -17.97 29.84 22.94
C ALA A 439 -19.27 29.24 23.49
N GLU A 440 -19.91 29.88 24.44
CA GLU A 440 -21.28 29.52 24.83
C GLU A 440 -22.22 29.64 23.62
N PRO A 441 -23.15 28.68 23.43
CA PRO A 441 -24.04 28.64 22.27
C PRO A 441 -25.00 29.86 22.16
N SER A 442 -25.13 30.64 23.21
CA SER A 442 -26.12 31.73 23.36
C SER A 442 -25.63 33.09 22.90
N THR A 443 -24.34 33.29 22.60
CA THR A 443 -23.79 34.61 22.24
C THR A 443 -23.79 34.78 20.71
N PRO A 444 -24.41 35.85 20.16
CA PRO A 444 -24.42 36.08 18.72
C PRO A 444 -23.00 36.26 18.18
N PRO A 445 -22.69 35.71 16.98
CA PRO A 445 -21.37 35.79 16.38
C PRO A 445 -21.04 37.25 15.98
N ILE A 446 -19.77 37.64 16.14
CA ILE A 446 -19.28 38.92 15.65
C ILE A 446 -18.94 38.73 14.17
N THR A 447 -19.45 39.59 13.28
CA THR A 447 -19.12 39.56 11.85
C THR A 447 -18.17 40.74 11.55
N LEU A 448 -16.96 40.47 11.08
CA LEU A 448 -16.04 41.49 10.62
C LEU A 448 -16.39 41.95 9.21
N SER A 449 -16.27 43.26 8.92
CA SER A 449 -16.38 43.79 7.57
C SER A 449 -14.97 44.01 6.98
N TYR A 450 -14.85 43.95 5.66
CA TYR A 450 -13.56 44.15 4.96
C TYR A 450 -13.06 45.62 5.12
N GLU A 451 -13.95 46.57 5.37
CA GLU A 451 -13.66 48.02 5.45
C GLU A 451 -13.02 48.48 6.78
N VAL A 452 -13.23 47.74 7.88
CA VAL A 452 -12.76 48.14 9.21
C VAL A 452 -11.23 48.14 9.39
N ASN A 453 -10.48 47.44 8.54
CA ASN A 453 -9.04 47.23 8.74
C ASN A 453 -8.11 48.13 7.87
N ASN A 454 -8.63 49.10 7.13
CA ASN A 454 -7.74 50.05 6.41
C ASN A 454 -7.39 51.30 7.25
N ALA A 455 -7.93 51.42 8.48
CA ALA A 455 -7.73 52.57 9.34
C ALA A 455 -6.70 52.40 10.48
N ALA A 456 -6.00 51.23 10.50
CA ALA A 456 -4.95 50.98 11.50
C ALA A 456 -3.62 50.72 10.80
N HIS A 457 -3.07 51.77 10.23
CA HIS A 457 -1.64 51.90 9.86
C HIS A 457 -1.12 53.26 10.37
#